data_e604deaf0d0574dbdafb8188bfc38734
#
_entry.id   e604deaf0d0574dbdafb8188bfc38734
#
_cell.length_a   1.000
_cell.length_b   1.000
_cell.length_c   1.000
_cell.angle_alpha   90.00
_cell.angle_beta   90.00
_cell.angle_gamma   90.00
#
_symmetry.space_group_name_H-M   'P 1'
#
loop_
_entity.id
_entity.type
_entity.pdbx_description
1 polymer ?
#
loop_
_entity_poly.entity_id
_entity_poly.type
_entity_poly.pdbx_seq_one_letter_code
_entity_poly.pdbx_strand_id
1 'polypeptide(L)'
;MTSKRSGPRALARAATLTLAVSALGAGLGAAAQADPGHFPPPGGGHGLQPGNLLVSRSVFETDPNLKAGETQLAPGCTPPNCGTAVANGVYPEVFNNDSVDEHFGITSKIFLDQLTPLGLPINSLEVPNSSEPGITPSSEQMVTSFSSKSELALNLSTGGRYVTFMGYDAPSDEIDTSNGSTPGVFDPTDTDPVTAYRTVAQVDAAGNFKFTNTNAFSGDNPRAAILNEEAGANLIYAAGNSGNGSKPIPAGIVAGGGAQIMTPSLKSEILQEPAFPTPVGSFNITELGDAHDKQSKDNNYRGITVFDNVLYYTKGSGGNGVNTVYFVDTTGKACPTGVGLPAPGAKLPSAAIEPVAEALAKEELKPDNMCILKGFPTELKSTTSFPFGLWFANADTIYVADEGNGENTYSTSTNEYTEAAADTNSGLQKWVFNPAAGEWKHVYTLQAGLDLGKPYTVPGYPSGDNPATNLPWSPATDGLRNLTGRVYGNIATIYAVTSTVSGDGDQGADPDKLVAIIDPLNATTPAPWERFLTLKTAGFGEVLRGVSFTPGTGMSQGGLGGDGGR
;
A
#
# COMPACT_ATOMS: atom_id res chain seq x y z
N MET A 1 -9.08 -62.83 29.61
CA MET A 1 -9.35 -61.82 30.63
C MET A 1 -8.17 -60.88 30.68
N THR A 2 -8.19 -59.75 29.96
CA THR A 2 -7.30 -58.60 30.16
C THR A 2 -7.96 -57.34 29.59
N SER A 3 -8.36 -56.50 30.50
CA SER A 3 -9.03 -55.23 30.30
C SER A 3 -8.08 -54.22 29.66
N LYS A 4 -8.49 -53.59 28.55
CA LYS A 4 -7.87 -52.36 27.99
C LYS A 4 -8.58 -51.12 28.54
N ARG A 5 -7.86 -50.35 29.33
CA ARG A 5 -8.29 -49.01 29.75
C ARG A 5 -8.07 -48.01 28.58
N SER A 6 -9.12 -47.38 28.12
CA SER A 6 -9.08 -46.23 27.25
C SER A 6 -8.93 -44.96 28.11
N GLY A 7 -7.88 -44.18 27.86
CA GLY A 7 -7.64 -42.91 28.54
C GLY A 7 -8.32 -41.72 27.83
N PRO A 8 -8.74 -40.70 28.58
CA PRO A 8 -9.44 -39.52 28.01
C PRO A 8 -8.41 -38.46 27.64
N ARG A 9 -8.05 -38.35 26.37
CA ARG A 9 -7.19 -37.24 25.88
C ARG A 9 -7.72 -36.44 24.68
N ALA A 10 -8.92 -36.72 24.21
CA ALA A 10 -9.47 -36.07 23.02
C ALA A 10 -10.43 -34.90 23.27
N LEU A 11 -10.88 -34.67 24.50
CA LEU A 11 -11.91 -33.65 24.79
C LEU A 11 -11.39 -32.30 25.26
N ALA A 12 -10.12 -32.16 25.62
CA ALA A 12 -9.60 -30.89 26.15
C ALA A 12 -9.16 -29.87 25.06
N ARG A 13 -8.96 -30.31 23.80
CA ARG A 13 -8.51 -29.43 22.72
C ARG A 13 -9.63 -28.73 21.93
N ALA A 14 -10.85 -29.27 21.96
CA ALA A 14 -12.01 -28.64 21.25
C ALA A 14 -12.62 -27.48 22.02
N ALA A 15 -12.51 -27.48 23.35
CA ALA A 15 -13.14 -26.43 24.17
C ALA A 15 -12.42 -25.06 24.11
N THR A 16 -11.10 -25.05 23.86
CA THR A 16 -10.32 -23.80 23.83
C THR A 16 -10.49 -23.03 22.51
N LEU A 17 -10.77 -23.72 21.41
CA LEU A 17 -11.01 -23.07 20.11
C LEU A 17 -12.36 -22.38 20.05
N THR A 18 -13.37 -22.95 20.71
CA THR A 18 -14.73 -22.41 20.75
C THR A 18 -14.82 -21.11 21.58
N LEU A 19 -13.98 -20.95 22.60
CA LEU A 19 -13.99 -19.73 23.42
C LEU A 19 -13.33 -18.53 22.70
N ALA A 20 -12.31 -18.73 21.87
CA ALA A 20 -11.67 -17.64 21.13
C ALA A 20 -12.56 -17.08 20.01
N VAL A 21 -13.31 -17.94 19.33
CA VAL A 21 -14.28 -17.52 18.29
C VAL A 21 -15.51 -16.88 18.90
N SER A 22 -15.96 -17.36 20.08
CA SER A 22 -17.12 -16.77 20.78
C SER A 22 -16.81 -15.39 21.37
N ALA A 23 -15.58 -15.11 21.77
CA ALA A 23 -15.18 -13.79 22.27
C ALA A 23 -15.09 -12.74 21.16
N LEU A 24 -14.67 -13.12 19.93
CA LEU A 24 -14.69 -12.21 18.77
C LEU A 24 -16.13 -11.98 18.27
N GLY A 25 -16.94 -13.04 18.21
CA GLY A 25 -18.32 -12.95 17.73
C GLY A 25 -19.27 -12.19 18.67
N ALA A 26 -19.07 -12.27 19.99
CA ALA A 26 -19.91 -11.59 20.95
C ALA A 26 -19.58 -10.09 21.13
N GLY A 27 -18.33 -9.69 20.83
CA GLY A 27 -17.91 -8.27 20.89
C GLY A 27 -18.29 -7.47 19.65
N LEU A 28 -18.45 -8.10 18.50
CA LEU A 28 -18.68 -7.43 17.23
C LEU A 28 -20.16 -7.18 16.92
N GLY A 29 -21.08 -7.90 17.56
CA GLY A 29 -22.52 -7.68 17.38
C GLY A 29 -23.06 -6.37 17.99
N ALA A 30 -22.30 -5.72 18.87
CA ALA A 30 -22.69 -4.45 19.52
C ALA A 30 -21.99 -3.21 18.93
N ALA A 31 -20.99 -3.38 18.05
CA ALA A 31 -20.24 -2.27 17.47
C ALA A 31 -20.86 -1.72 16.17
N ALA A 32 -21.91 -2.34 15.63
CA ALA A 32 -22.50 -1.97 14.36
C ALA A 32 -23.39 -0.70 14.38
N GLN A 33 -23.38 0.07 15.45
CA GLN A 33 -24.12 1.34 15.57
C GLN A 33 -23.36 2.45 16.28
N ALA A 34 -22.04 2.52 16.15
CA ALA A 34 -21.31 3.73 16.47
C ALA A 34 -21.40 4.69 15.27
N ASP A 35 -21.88 5.89 15.51
CA ASP A 35 -21.99 6.99 14.56
C ASP A 35 -20.69 7.15 13.78
N PRO A 36 -20.67 7.07 12.42
CA PRO A 36 -19.45 7.07 11.62
C PRO A 36 -18.90 8.48 11.42
N GLY A 37 -18.58 9.20 12.48
CA GLY A 37 -18.08 10.57 12.28
C GLY A 37 -17.54 11.30 13.49
N HIS A 38 -17.49 10.70 14.66
CA HIS A 38 -17.04 11.43 15.84
C HIS A 38 -15.80 10.80 16.46
N PHE A 39 -14.62 11.21 15.98
CA PHE A 39 -13.43 11.15 16.82
C PHE A 39 -13.58 12.20 17.93
N PRO A 40 -13.21 11.88 19.18
CA PRO A 40 -13.17 12.90 20.22
C PRO A 40 -12.23 14.03 19.76
N PRO A 41 -12.56 15.30 20.05
CA PRO A 41 -11.72 16.43 19.64
C PRO A 41 -10.28 16.24 20.14
N PRO A 42 -9.27 16.74 19.40
CA PRO A 42 -7.86 16.60 19.76
C PRO A 42 -7.58 17.32 21.09
N GLY A 43 -7.54 16.58 22.17
CA GLY A 43 -7.39 17.12 23.51
C GLY A 43 -6.87 16.15 24.57
N GLY A 44 -6.61 14.90 24.19
CA GLY A 44 -5.97 13.89 25.04
C GLY A 44 -4.70 13.41 24.36
N GLY A 45 -3.61 13.36 25.07
CA GLY A 45 -2.23 13.14 24.66
C GLY A 45 -2.00 12.45 23.31
N HIS A 46 -1.20 13.04 22.47
CA HIS A 46 -0.89 12.61 21.11
C HIS A 46 -0.19 11.23 21.00
N GLY A 47 -0.02 10.50 22.10
CA GLY A 47 0.70 9.23 22.16
C GLY A 47 -0.01 8.07 21.48
N LEU A 48 0.73 7.36 20.65
CA LEU A 48 0.30 6.12 20.00
C LEU A 48 0.59 4.94 20.96
N GLN A 49 -0.46 4.24 21.37
CA GLN A 49 -0.33 3.16 22.34
C GLN A 49 0.06 1.85 21.64
N PRO A 50 1.12 1.16 22.09
CA PRO A 50 1.54 -0.11 21.51
C PRO A 50 0.44 -1.18 21.50
N GLY A 51 0.38 -1.96 20.44
CA GLY A 51 -0.59 -3.05 20.27
C GLY A 51 -1.90 -2.63 19.62
N ASN A 52 -2.12 -1.35 19.38
CA ASN A 52 -3.23 -0.83 18.61
C ASN A 52 -2.92 -0.82 17.11
N LEU A 53 -3.96 -0.61 16.31
CA LEU A 53 -3.82 -0.34 14.88
C LEU A 53 -3.63 1.15 14.64
N LEU A 54 -2.88 1.46 13.62
CA LEU A 54 -2.77 2.78 13.01
C LEU A 54 -3.24 2.66 11.57
N VAL A 55 -4.16 3.54 11.17
CA VAL A 55 -4.76 3.53 9.82
C VAL A 55 -4.55 4.90 9.20
N SER A 56 -3.95 4.97 8.03
CA SER A 56 -3.86 6.22 7.28
C SER A 56 -5.16 6.50 6.55
N ARG A 57 -5.62 7.75 6.65
CA ARG A 57 -6.84 8.23 6.00
C ARG A 57 -6.55 9.52 5.27
N SER A 58 -6.86 9.55 3.98
CA SER A 58 -6.91 10.76 3.15
C SER A 58 -8.27 11.42 3.32
N VAL A 59 -8.30 12.75 3.44
CA VAL A 59 -9.53 13.52 3.61
C VAL A 59 -9.62 14.58 2.54
N PHE A 60 -10.63 14.47 1.69
CA PHE A 60 -10.94 15.47 0.66
C PHE A 60 -11.55 16.71 1.29
N GLU A 61 -10.99 17.86 0.99
CA GLU A 61 -11.57 19.16 1.30
C GLU A 61 -11.94 19.88 -0.01
N THR A 62 -13.12 20.49 -0.05
CA THR A 62 -13.55 21.23 -1.22
C THR A 62 -12.67 22.49 -1.40
N ASP A 63 -12.00 22.60 -2.55
CA ASP A 63 -11.29 23.84 -2.92
C ASP A 63 -12.26 24.82 -3.58
N PRO A 64 -12.57 25.97 -2.95
CA PRO A 64 -13.46 26.97 -3.52
C PRO A 64 -12.89 27.66 -4.77
N ASN A 65 -11.60 27.53 -5.04
CA ASN A 65 -10.94 28.09 -6.21
C ASN A 65 -10.99 27.17 -7.43
N LEU A 66 -11.26 25.89 -7.22
CA LEU A 66 -11.38 24.90 -8.28
C LEU A 66 -12.79 24.88 -8.85
N LYS A 67 -12.96 25.37 -10.09
CA LYS A 67 -14.25 25.54 -10.73
C LYS A 67 -14.35 24.71 -12.00
N ALA A 68 -15.35 23.85 -12.05
CA ALA A 68 -15.67 23.08 -13.25
C ALA A 68 -15.96 24.00 -14.44
N GLY A 69 -15.33 23.73 -15.58
CA GLY A 69 -15.45 24.49 -16.81
C GLY A 69 -14.67 25.83 -16.85
N GLU A 70 -13.98 26.20 -15.76
CA GLU A 70 -13.22 27.46 -15.69
C GLU A 70 -11.74 27.21 -15.37
N THR A 71 -11.41 26.42 -14.35
CA THR A 71 -10.04 26.23 -13.89
C THR A 71 -9.25 25.36 -14.87
N GLN A 72 -8.07 25.81 -15.27
CA GLN A 72 -7.18 25.03 -16.13
C GLN A 72 -6.35 24.06 -15.29
N LEU A 73 -6.23 22.84 -15.78
CA LEU A 73 -5.38 21.76 -15.28
C LEU A 73 -4.18 21.62 -16.23
N ALA A 74 -2.98 21.38 -15.85
CA ALA A 74 -2.43 21.67 -14.55
C ALA A 74 -2.22 23.19 -14.38
N PRO A 75 -2.12 23.72 -13.18
CA PRO A 75 -1.97 25.15 -12.99
C PRO A 75 -0.76 25.71 -13.76
N GLY A 76 -1.00 26.73 -14.62
CA GLY A 76 0.05 27.35 -15.42
C GLY A 76 0.42 26.61 -16.71
N CYS A 77 -0.26 25.54 -17.07
CA CYS A 77 -0.06 24.81 -18.33
C CYS A 77 -0.28 25.72 -19.56
N THR A 78 0.23 25.29 -20.72
CA THR A 78 0.08 26.00 -21.99
C THR A 78 -0.63 25.11 -23.02
N PRO A 79 -1.71 25.57 -23.67
CA PRO A 79 -2.35 24.78 -24.72
C PRO A 79 -1.36 24.34 -25.82
N PRO A 80 -1.48 23.15 -26.41
CA PRO A 80 -2.65 22.25 -26.33
C PRO A 80 -2.65 21.24 -25.15
N ASN A 81 -1.70 21.33 -24.25
CA ASN A 81 -1.49 20.34 -23.19
C ASN A 81 -2.26 20.66 -21.89
N CYS A 82 -3.27 21.53 -22.00
CA CYS A 82 -4.13 21.86 -20.87
C CYS A 82 -5.51 21.23 -21.04
N GLY A 83 -6.02 20.67 -19.97
CA GLY A 83 -7.44 20.37 -19.80
C GLY A 83 -8.14 21.47 -19.01
N THR A 84 -9.47 21.53 -19.10
CA THR A 84 -10.27 22.32 -18.18
C THR A 84 -10.80 21.40 -17.10
N ALA A 85 -10.74 21.83 -15.84
CA ALA A 85 -11.29 21.09 -14.73
C ALA A 85 -12.74 20.66 -15.00
N VAL A 86 -13.06 19.40 -14.81
CA VAL A 86 -14.39 18.85 -15.00
C VAL A 86 -14.87 18.17 -13.72
N ALA A 87 -16.19 18.18 -13.49
CA ALA A 87 -16.75 17.31 -12.48
C ALA A 87 -16.70 15.87 -13.01
N ASN A 88 -15.89 15.03 -12.38
CA ASN A 88 -15.76 13.62 -12.78
C ASN A 88 -16.93 12.75 -12.29
N GLY A 89 -17.82 13.32 -11.47
CA GLY A 89 -18.97 12.64 -10.92
C GLY A 89 -18.73 11.87 -9.62
N VAL A 90 -17.52 11.80 -9.11
CA VAL A 90 -17.20 11.13 -7.82
C VAL A 90 -17.76 11.90 -6.65
N TYR A 91 -17.51 13.20 -6.66
CA TYR A 91 -17.99 14.13 -5.65
C TYR A 91 -18.73 15.26 -6.35
N PRO A 92 -19.59 16.03 -5.64
CA PRO A 92 -20.29 17.16 -6.24
C PRO A 92 -19.36 18.26 -6.75
N GLU A 93 -18.11 18.27 -6.30
CA GLU A 93 -17.08 19.21 -6.68
C GLU A 93 -16.22 18.70 -7.84
N VAL A 94 -15.39 19.56 -8.38
CA VAL A 94 -14.40 19.17 -9.37
C VAL A 94 -13.35 18.29 -8.72
N PHE A 95 -13.08 17.21 -9.39
CA PHE A 95 -12.16 16.22 -8.91
C PHE A 95 -11.47 15.58 -10.09
N ASN A 96 -10.44 16.22 -10.60
CA ASN A 96 -9.79 15.76 -11.81
C ASN A 96 -8.35 16.27 -11.90
N ASN A 97 -7.64 15.75 -12.83
CA ASN A 97 -6.25 15.84 -13.11
C ASN A 97 -6.01 16.14 -14.59
N ASP A 98 -4.78 16.05 -15.00
CA ASP A 98 -4.45 16.28 -16.39
C ASP A 98 -5.00 15.17 -17.32
N SER A 99 -4.89 15.41 -18.63
CA SER A 99 -5.39 14.47 -19.64
C SER A 99 -4.47 13.27 -19.88
N VAL A 100 -3.36 13.17 -19.15
CA VAL A 100 -2.33 12.14 -19.35
C VAL A 100 -2.51 10.99 -18.41
N ASP A 101 -2.86 11.24 -17.16
CA ASP A 101 -3.17 10.25 -16.16
C ASP A 101 -4.37 10.71 -15.31
N GLU A 102 -5.55 10.23 -15.63
CA GLU A 102 -6.83 10.66 -15.06
C GLU A 102 -7.08 10.14 -13.63
N HIS A 103 -6.07 9.61 -12.95
CA HIS A 103 -6.23 9.00 -11.63
C HIS A 103 -5.63 9.82 -10.49
N PHE A 104 -5.15 11.02 -10.76
CA PHE A 104 -4.51 11.87 -9.77
C PHE A 104 -5.22 13.21 -9.71
N GLY A 105 -5.61 13.60 -8.54
CA GLY A 105 -6.39 14.80 -8.36
C GLY A 105 -5.72 15.79 -7.41
N ILE A 106 -6.55 16.43 -6.60
CA ILE A 106 -6.14 17.44 -5.64
C ILE A 106 -5.39 16.82 -4.46
N THR A 107 -4.39 17.53 -3.95
CA THR A 107 -3.71 17.14 -2.71
C THR A 107 -4.63 17.32 -1.50
N SER A 108 -4.53 16.39 -0.56
CA SER A 108 -5.42 16.29 0.59
C SER A 108 -4.68 16.02 1.88
N LYS A 109 -5.27 16.42 2.98
CA LYS A 109 -4.78 16.15 4.33
C LYS A 109 -4.77 14.66 4.64
N ILE A 110 -3.82 14.29 5.50
CA ILE A 110 -3.63 12.93 5.97
C ILE A 110 -3.89 12.87 7.47
N PHE A 111 -4.66 11.89 7.89
CA PHE A 111 -4.89 11.56 9.29
C PHE A 111 -4.41 10.14 9.59
N LEU A 112 -3.81 9.96 10.75
CA LEU A 112 -3.46 8.66 11.30
C LEU A 112 -4.44 8.33 12.42
N ASP A 113 -5.40 7.46 12.13
CA ASP A 113 -6.42 7.04 13.06
C ASP A 113 -5.90 5.86 13.90
N GLN A 114 -5.82 6.04 15.22
CA GLN A 114 -5.50 4.95 16.14
C GLN A 114 -6.78 4.22 16.56
N LEU A 115 -6.80 2.92 16.32
CA LEU A 115 -7.92 2.04 16.64
C LEU A 115 -7.45 0.90 17.53
N THR A 116 -8.33 0.39 18.39
CA THR A 116 -8.07 -0.92 19.00
C THR A 116 -8.03 -2.01 17.93
N PRO A 117 -7.47 -3.20 18.20
CA PRO A 117 -7.54 -4.34 17.28
C PRO A 117 -8.95 -4.81 16.92
N LEU A 118 -9.96 -4.31 17.64
CA LEU A 118 -11.39 -4.55 17.37
C LEU A 118 -12.06 -3.40 16.59
N GLY A 119 -11.28 -2.41 16.12
CA GLY A 119 -11.77 -1.29 15.33
C GLY A 119 -12.38 -0.13 16.14
N LEU A 120 -12.31 -0.16 17.49
CA LEU A 120 -12.81 0.95 18.30
C LEU A 120 -11.85 2.15 18.21
N PRO A 121 -12.34 3.37 17.89
CA PRO A 121 -11.51 4.54 17.75
C PRO A 121 -10.92 4.98 19.11
N ILE A 122 -9.68 5.42 19.12
CA ILE A 122 -8.96 5.92 20.30
C ILE A 122 -8.65 7.41 20.12
N ASN A 123 -7.90 7.75 19.07
CA ASN A 123 -7.57 9.12 18.68
C ASN A 123 -7.27 9.18 17.18
N SER A 124 -7.13 10.40 16.69
CA SER A 124 -6.68 10.70 15.32
C SER A 124 -5.58 11.75 15.40
N LEU A 125 -4.51 11.54 14.67
CA LEU A 125 -3.38 12.43 14.59
C LEU A 125 -3.29 12.99 13.15
N GLU A 126 -3.44 14.30 13.00
CA GLU A 126 -3.25 14.97 11.72
C GLU A 126 -1.75 15.01 11.39
N VAL A 127 -1.40 14.63 10.18
CA VAL A 127 -0.02 14.75 9.68
C VAL A 127 0.26 16.22 9.37
N PRO A 128 1.35 16.81 9.87
CA PRO A 128 1.69 18.20 9.62
C PRO A 128 1.60 18.57 8.13
N ASN A 129 0.97 19.68 7.82
CA ASN A 129 0.80 20.21 6.47
C ASN A 129 0.83 21.76 6.50
N SER A 130 0.86 22.41 5.32
CA SER A 130 1.00 23.86 5.21
C SER A 130 -0.19 24.67 5.72
N SER A 131 -1.31 24.04 6.01
CA SER A 131 -2.48 24.71 6.57
C SER A 131 -2.46 24.82 8.09
N GLU A 132 -1.53 24.14 8.77
CA GLU A 132 -1.40 24.17 10.21
C GLU A 132 -0.60 25.38 10.69
N PRO A 133 -1.03 26.06 11.77
CA PRO A 133 -0.26 27.14 12.36
C PRO A 133 1.13 26.68 12.82
N GLY A 134 2.15 27.41 12.42
CA GLY A 134 3.54 27.15 12.83
C GLY A 134 4.28 26.12 11.98
N ILE A 135 3.63 25.51 11.01
CA ILE A 135 4.31 24.66 10.03
C ILE A 135 4.92 25.54 8.92
N THR A 136 6.19 25.31 8.67
CA THR A 136 6.89 25.98 7.56
C THR A 136 6.60 25.24 6.26
N PRO A 137 6.06 25.90 5.24
CA PRO A 137 5.62 25.24 4.00
C PRO A 137 6.78 24.83 3.12
N SER A 138 7.76 24.10 3.55
CA SER A 138 8.87 23.73 2.67
C SER A 138 9.55 22.41 2.96
N SER A 139 9.42 21.83 4.13
CA SER A 139 10.15 20.61 4.43
C SER A 139 9.63 19.82 5.62
N GLU A 140 8.62 20.31 6.31
CA GLU A 140 8.07 19.67 7.50
C GLU A 140 6.57 19.42 7.34
N GLN A 141 6.15 19.09 6.13
CA GLN A 141 4.76 18.88 5.78
C GLN A 141 4.61 17.66 4.87
N MET A 142 3.41 17.09 4.84
CA MET A 142 3.06 16.04 3.91
C MET A 142 1.57 16.07 3.61
N VAL A 143 1.26 15.92 2.34
CA VAL A 143 -0.08 15.67 1.80
C VAL A 143 -0.07 14.42 0.93
N THR A 144 -1.24 13.96 0.53
CA THR A 144 -1.42 12.88 -0.45
C THR A 144 -2.27 13.38 -1.60
N SER A 145 -2.19 12.76 -2.77
CA SER A 145 -3.18 12.96 -3.82
C SER A 145 -4.45 12.20 -3.46
N PHE A 146 -5.61 12.87 -3.42
CA PHE A 146 -6.83 12.26 -2.90
C PHE A 146 -7.25 11.03 -3.68
N SER A 147 -7.18 11.05 -4.98
CA SER A 147 -7.57 9.95 -5.85
C SER A 147 -6.49 8.91 -6.09
N SER A 148 -5.24 9.16 -5.68
CA SER A 148 -4.18 8.15 -5.84
C SER A 148 -4.41 6.95 -4.94
N LYS A 149 -4.55 5.77 -5.51
CA LYS A 149 -4.84 4.54 -4.78
C LYS A 149 -3.64 3.87 -4.10
N SER A 150 -2.43 4.37 -4.32
CA SER A 150 -1.21 3.63 -4.02
C SER A 150 -0.35 4.22 -2.91
N GLU A 151 -0.58 5.45 -2.51
CA GLU A 151 0.16 6.13 -1.47
C GLU A 151 -0.26 5.71 -0.06
N LEU A 152 0.48 6.17 0.93
CA LEU A 152 0.16 6.03 2.36
C LEU A 152 0.09 4.59 2.90
N ALA A 153 0.68 3.60 2.21
CA ALA A 153 0.87 2.29 2.81
C ALA A 153 1.71 2.42 4.08
N LEU A 154 1.20 1.95 5.21
CA LEU A 154 1.87 2.05 6.50
C LEU A 154 2.76 0.84 6.76
N ASN A 155 4.01 1.08 7.17
CA ASN A 155 4.93 0.03 7.56
C ASN A 155 5.58 0.33 8.90
N LEU A 156 5.57 -0.64 9.80
CA LEU A 156 6.33 -0.56 11.04
C LEU A 156 7.82 -0.75 10.72
N SER A 157 8.70 0.10 11.27
CA SER A 157 10.15 -0.02 11.10
C SER A 157 10.66 -1.37 11.62
N THR A 158 11.81 -1.82 11.14
CA THR A 158 12.37 -3.12 11.57
C THR A 158 12.63 -3.20 13.07
N GLY A 159 12.93 -2.07 13.72
CA GLY A 159 13.04 -1.95 15.17
C GLY A 159 11.71 -1.70 15.89
N GLY A 160 10.62 -1.56 15.18
CA GLY A 160 9.28 -1.32 15.76
C GLY A 160 9.08 0.04 16.40
N ARG A 161 10.01 0.99 16.25
CA ARG A 161 9.97 2.30 16.94
C ARG A 161 9.22 3.36 16.16
N TYR A 162 9.09 3.21 14.85
CA TYR A 162 8.45 4.16 13.95
C TYR A 162 7.47 3.44 13.04
N VAL A 163 6.45 4.18 12.59
CA VAL A 163 5.69 3.84 11.39
C VAL A 163 6.11 4.79 10.29
N THR A 164 6.32 4.28 9.07
CA THR A 164 6.73 5.03 7.89
C THR A 164 5.68 4.94 6.79
N PHE A 165 5.54 6.01 6.02
CA PHE A 165 4.65 6.11 4.88
C PHE A 165 5.11 7.24 3.96
N MET A 166 4.53 7.33 2.75
CA MET A 166 4.97 8.29 1.74
C MET A 166 3.81 9.14 1.22
N GLY A 167 4.14 10.36 0.81
CA GLY A 167 3.29 11.35 0.18
C GLY A 167 4.13 12.44 -0.48
N TYR A 168 3.60 13.67 -0.50
CA TYR A 168 4.20 14.81 -1.18
C TYR A 168 4.50 15.95 -0.20
N ASP A 169 5.65 16.61 -0.38
CA ASP A 169 5.94 17.90 0.25
C ASP A 169 5.32 19.01 -0.60
N ALA A 170 4.05 19.24 -0.37
CA ALA A 170 3.23 20.20 -1.09
C ALA A 170 2.14 20.75 -0.16
N PRO A 171 1.52 21.90 -0.48
CA PRO A 171 0.34 22.37 0.23
C PRO A 171 -0.87 21.45 -0.04
N SER A 172 -1.85 21.46 0.85
CA SER A 172 -3.19 20.93 0.54
C SER A 172 -3.84 21.78 -0.55
N ASP A 173 -4.79 21.18 -1.28
CA ASP A 173 -5.57 21.81 -2.35
C ASP A 173 -4.76 22.20 -3.60
N GLU A 174 -3.58 21.62 -3.79
CA GLU A 174 -2.82 21.75 -5.02
C GLU A 174 -3.23 20.68 -6.03
N ILE A 175 -3.38 21.10 -7.31
CA ILE A 175 -3.83 20.19 -8.39
C ILE A 175 -2.63 19.52 -9.03
N ASP A 176 -2.76 18.24 -9.35
CA ASP A 176 -1.82 17.43 -10.14
C ASP A 176 -0.39 17.28 -9.60
N THR A 177 -0.17 17.52 -8.32
CA THR A 177 1.14 17.36 -7.69
C THR A 177 1.74 15.97 -7.90
N SER A 178 0.92 14.94 -7.98
CA SER A 178 1.36 13.56 -8.19
C SER A 178 1.92 13.30 -9.59
N ASN A 179 1.42 14.02 -10.60
CA ASN A 179 1.96 13.96 -11.96
C ASN A 179 3.18 14.84 -12.15
N GLY A 180 3.38 15.83 -11.28
CA GLY A 180 4.46 16.80 -11.39
C GLY A 180 5.85 16.20 -11.24
N SER A 181 6.81 16.79 -11.91
CA SER A 181 8.22 16.47 -11.78
C SER A 181 8.75 16.78 -10.38
N THR A 182 9.81 16.12 -9.95
CA THR A 182 10.51 16.47 -8.72
C THR A 182 11.61 17.51 -8.97
N PRO A 183 11.96 18.34 -7.97
CA PRO A 183 13.01 19.33 -8.13
C PRO A 183 14.33 18.73 -8.60
N GLY A 184 14.87 19.28 -9.70
CA GLY A 184 16.12 18.83 -10.31
C GLY A 184 15.99 17.58 -11.21
N VAL A 185 14.83 16.94 -11.27
CA VAL A 185 14.57 15.76 -12.11
C VAL A 185 13.35 16.02 -12.97
N PHE A 186 13.56 16.65 -14.09
CA PHE A 186 12.50 17.02 -15.01
C PHE A 186 12.25 15.91 -16.05
N ASP A 187 11.02 15.44 -16.11
CA ASP A 187 10.56 14.57 -17.20
C ASP A 187 9.95 15.45 -18.32
N PRO A 188 10.60 15.56 -19.49
CA PRO A 188 10.11 16.41 -20.57
C PRO A 188 8.86 15.84 -21.26
N THR A 189 8.41 14.65 -20.91
CA THR A 189 7.12 14.10 -21.37
C THR A 189 5.96 14.50 -20.48
N ASP A 190 6.28 14.96 -19.27
CA ASP A 190 5.35 15.52 -18.33
C ASP A 190 5.20 17.01 -18.61
N THR A 191 3.99 17.45 -18.78
CA THR A 191 3.65 18.86 -19.07
C THR A 191 3.13 19.61 -17.86
N ASP A 192 3.00 18.92 -16.72
CA ASP A 192 2.61 19.53 -15.46
C ASP A 192 3.69 20.51 -14.98
N PRO A 193 3.37 21.80 -14.79
CA PRO A 193 4.32 22.78 -14.28
C PRO A 193 4.58 22.65 -12.77
N VAL A 194 3.76 21.89 -12.04
CA VAL A 194 3.92 21.69 -10.60
C VAL A 194 5.18 20.87 -10.33
N THR A 195 5.94 21.29 -9.34
CA THR A 195 7.16 20.61 -8.95
C THR A 195 7.16 20.43 -7.44
N ALA A 196 7.12 19.18 -6.98
CA ALA A 196 7.08 18.85 -5.57
C ALA A 196 8.01 17.67 -5.23
N TYR A 197 8.66 17.74 -4.07
CA TYR A 197 9.36 16.57 -3.55
C TYR A 197 8.37 15.48 -3.17
N ARG A 198 8.80 14.23 -3.35
CA ARG A 198 8.18 13.10 -2.66
C ARG A 198 8.78 13.07 -1.26
N THR A 199 8.01 12.67 -0.27
CA THR A 199 8.48 12.69 1.11
C THR A 199 8.12 11.41 1.85
N VAL A 200 9.02 10.97 2.72
CA VAL A 200 8.80 9.88 3.68
C VAL A 200 8.55 10.49 5.04
N ALA A 201 7.42 10.21 5.63
CA ALA A 201 7.17 10.51 7.04
C ALA A 201 7.54 9.32 7.92
N GLN A 202 8.10 9.63 9.08
CA GLN A 202 8.33 8.72 10.20
C GLN A 202 7.59 9.27 11.41
N VAL A 203 6.72 8.48 12.03
CA VAL A 203 6.03 8.86 13.27
C VAL A 203 6.44 7.92 14.40
N ASP A 204 6.78 8.47 15.55
CA ASP A 204 7.14 7.72 16.76
C ASP A 204 5.91 7.46 17.67
N ALA A 205 6.12 6.73 18.76
CA ALA A 205 5.06 6.44 19.74
C ALA A 205 4.55 7.70 20.50
N ALA A 206 5.29 8.78 20.50
CA ALA A 206 4.84 10.05 21.09
C ALA A 206 4.01 10.90 20.10
N GLY A 207 3.92 10.49 18.83
CA GLY A 207 3.25 11.24 17.77
C GLY A 207 4.14 12.30 17.12
N ASN A 208 5.46 12.25 17.32
CA ASN A 208 6.38 13.17 16.68
C ASN A 208 6.69 12.70 15.26
N PHE A 209 6.64 13.63 14.31
CA PHE A 209 6.97 13.38 12.91
C PHE A 209 8.41 13.78 12.58
N LYS A 210 8.97 13.07 11.61
CA LYS A 210 10.18 13.44 10.86
C LYS A 210 9.91 13.19 9.41
N PHE A 211 10.37 14.11 8.56
CA PHE A 211 10.19 14.02 7.12
C PHE A 211 11.54 13.89 6.42
N THR A 212 11.58 13.11 5.36
CA THR A 212 12.74 12.96 4.49
C THR A 212 12.28 13.17 3.06
N ASN A 213 12.68 14.29 2.46
CA ASN A 213 12.35 14.62 1.10
C ASN A 213 13.27 13.91 0.11
N THR A 214 12.73 13.55 -1.05
CA THR A 214 13.47 12.93 -2.14
C THR A 214 12.99 13.47 -3.48
N ASN A 215 13.89 13.54 -4.44
CA ASN A 215 13.56 13.81 -5.83
C ASN A 215 13.40 12.53 -6.67
N ALA A 216 13.32 11.37 -6.03
CA ALA A 216 12.88 10.13 -6.67
C ALA A 216 11.38 10.18 -7.02
N PHE A 217 10.97 9.25 -7.87
CA PHE A 217 9.58 9.09 -8.32
C PHE A 217 9.03 10.30 -9.09
N SER A 218 9.91 10.98 -9.84
CA SER A 218 9.53 12.14 -10.65
C SER A 218 8.48 11.77 -11.70
N GLY A 219 7.43 12.58 -11.81
CA GLY A 219 6.32 12.38 -12.74
C GLY A 219 5.35 11.25 -12.37
N ASP A 220 5.38 10.76 -11.12
CA ASP A 220 4.47 9.71 -10.64
C ASP A 220 4.50 9.62 -9.09
N ASN A 221 3.92 8.58 -8.50
CA ASN A 221 3.71 8.48 -7.07
C ASN A 221 4.78 7.74 -6.27
N PRO A 222 5.10 8.26 -5.08
CA PRO A 222 5.69 7.48 -4.00
C PRO A 222 4.60 6.58 -3.40
N ARG A 223 4.94 5.36 -2.92
CA ARG A 223 3.92 4.42 -2.50
C ARG A 223 4.08 3.89 -1.09
N ALA A 224 5.24 3.29 -0.81
CA ALA A 224 5.51 2.66 0.47
C ALA A 224 6.96 2.87 0.88
N ALA A 225 7.20 2.97 2.18
CA ALA A 225 8.54 3.03 2.75
C ALA A 225 8.62 2.24 4.04
N ILE A 226 9.82 1.71 4.35
CA ILE A 226 10.12 1.06 5.62
C ILE A 226 11.50 1.50 6.12
N LEU A 227 11.57 1.89 7.40
CA LEU A 227 12.84 2.24 8.04
C LEU A 227 13.53 0.98 8.57
N ASN A 228 14.77 0.76 8.14
CA ASN A 228 15.65 -0.25 8.69
C ASN A 228 16.47 0.34 9.84
N GLU A 229 16.28 -0.20 11.03
CA GLU A 229 16.99 0.17 12.25
C GLU A 229 17.88 -0.96 12.79
N GLU A 230 18.00 -2.08 12.10
CA GLU A 230 18.75 -3.23 12.55
C GLU A 230 20.26 -2.99 12.51
N ALA A 231 20.95 -3.56 13.48
CA ALA A 231 22.42 -3.49 13.60
C ALA A 231 23.00 -2.08 13.50
N GLY A 232 22.21 -1.04 13.87
CA GLY A 232 22.63 0.35 13.78
C GLY A 232 22.49 0.95 12.37
N ALA A 233 21.85 0.27 11.45
CA ALA A 233 21.43 0.86 10.19
C ALA A 233 20.44 2.00 10.46
N ASN A 234 20.43 2.99 9.59
CA ASN A 234 19.49 4.09 9.60
C ASN A 234 19.19 4.40 8.13
N LEU A 235 18.46 3.50 7.49
CA LEU A 235 18.17 3.54 6.06
C LEU A 235 16.68 3.37 5.82
N ILE A 236 16.13 4.12 4.90
CA ILE A 236 14.77 3.96 4.41
C ILE A 236 14.84 3.17 3.10
N TYR A 237 14.06 2.13 3.01
CA TYR A 237 13.75 1.45 1.75
C TYR A 237 12.39 1.94 1.29
N ALA A 238 12.29 2.32 0.02
CA ALA A 238 11.07 2.86 -0.56
C ALA A 238 10.69 2.18 -1.87
N ALA A 239 9.41 2.23 -2.18
CA ALA A 239 8.83 1.76 -3.42
C ALA A 239 7.98 2.87 -4.03
N GLY A 240 8.00 2.97 -5.35
CA GLY A 240 7.20 3.93 -6.08
C GLY A 240 7.29 3.75 -7.58
N ASN A 241 6.63 4.61 -8.31
CA ASN A 241 6.68 4.68 -9.76
C ASN A 241 7.28 6.00 -10.20
N SER A 242 7.63 6.12 -11.47
CA SER A 242 8.12 7.35 -12.07
C SER A 242 7.66 7.49 -13.51
N GLY A 243 7.74 8.70 -14.03
CA GLY A 243 7.36 9.02 -15.39
C GLY A 243 5.87 9.03 -15.65
N ASN A 244 5.52 9.79 -16.63
CA ASN A 244 4.15 10.13 -16.96
C ASN A 244 3.43 8.95 -17.65
N GLY A 245 2.39 8.46 -17.01
CA GLY A 245 1.36 7.57 -17.54
C GLY A 245 1.75 6.66 -18.70
N SER A 246 1.37 7.02 -19.91
CA SER A 246 1.53 6.18 -21.10
C SER A 246 2.85 6.38 -21.84
N LYS A 247 3.68 7.36 -21.49
CA LYS A 247 4.92 7.67 -22.23
C LYS A 247 6.15 7.14 -21.49
N PRO A 248 7.13 6.57 -22.19
CA PRO A 248 8.40 6.19 -21.59
C PRO A 248 9.21 7.44 -21.23
N ILE A 249 9.98 7.37 -20.16
CA ILE A 249 10.93 8.42 -19.81
C ILE A 249 12.00 8.50 -20.90
N PRO A 250 12.34 9.70 -21.41
CA PRO A 250 13.37 9.86 -22.40
C PRO A 250 14.75 9.35 -21.92
N ALA A 251 15.55 8.86 -22.85
CA ALA A 251 16.90 8.41 -22.56
C ALA A 251 17.74 9.51 -21.89
N GLY A 252 18.50 9.16 -20.88
CA GLY A 252 19.37 10.06 -20.11
C GLY A 252 18.70 10.70 -18.89
N ILE A 253 17.41 10.46 -18.66
CA ILE A 253 16.70 10.95 -17.48
C ILE A 253 16.54 9.83 -16.46
N VAL A 254 17.00 10.07 -15.24
CA VAL A 254 16.88 9.16 -14.11
C VAL A 254 15.80 9.69 -13.19
N ALA A 255 14.58 9.18 -13.31
CA ALA A 255 13.44 9.65 -12.54
C ALA A 255 13.24 8.92 -11.20
N GLY A 256 14.08 7.93 -10.90
CA GLY A 256 14.10 7.24 -9.62
C GLY A 256 12.89 6.36 -9.35
N GLY A 257 12.39 5.64 -10.35
CA GLY A 257 11.31 4.66 -10.17
C GLY A 257 11.75 3.40 -9.45
N GLY A 258 10.78 2.57 -9.06
CA GLY A 258 11.05 1.26 -8.48
C GLY A 258 11.45 1.28 -7.02
N ALA A 259 12.51 0.56 -6.69
CA ALA A 259 13.07 0.48 -5.35
C ALA A 259 14.11 1.59 -5.12
N GLN A 260 14.03 2.24 -3.96
CA GLN A 260 14.94 3.31 -3.56
C GLN A 260 15.50 3.03 -2.17
N ILE A 261 16.74 3.45 -1.93
CA ILE A 261 17.38 3.40 -0.61
C ILE A 261 17.83 4.82 -0.26
N MET A 262 17.46 5.32 0.91
CA MET A 262 17.80 6.67 1.33
C MET A 262 18.16 6.74 2.81
N THR A 263 18.96 7.74 3.18
CA THR A 263 19.26 8.03 4.58
C THR A 263 18.20 8.97 5.14
N PRO A 264 17.59 8.68 6.30
CA PRO A 264 16.67 9.60 6.95
C PRO A 264 17.29 10.97 7.18
N SER A 265 16.57 12.04 6.87
CA SER A 265 16.96 13.40 7.22
C SER A 265 16.65 13.68 8.68
N LEU A 266 17.56 14.37 9.37
CA LEU A 266 17.34 14.90 10.72
C LEU A 266 16.64 16.27 10.71
N LYS A 267 16.62 16.94 9.56
CA LYS A 267 16.17 18.33 9.41
C LYS A 267 15.13 18.51 8.33
N SER A 268 14.55 17.44 7.81
CA SER A 268 13.64 17.52 6.67
C SER A 268 14.25 18.30 5.50
N GLU A 269 15.50 18.06 5.20
CA GLU A 269 16.22 18.70 4.09
C GLU A 269 16.24 17.78 2.87
N ILE A 270 16.35 18.41 1.71
CA ILE A 270 16.61 17.72 0.46
C ILE A 270 17.96 17.01 0.54
N LEU A 271 17.94 15.71 0.42
CA LEU A 271 19.13 14.90 0.56
C LEU A 271 19.88 14.66 -0.76
N GLN A 272 19.47 15.36 -1.87
CA GLN A 272 19.89 14.86 -3.16
C GLN A 272 20.43 15.86 -4.14
N GLU A 273 21.47 15.37 -4.82
CA GLU A 273 22.00 16.03 -6.01
C GLU A 273 20.91 16.05 -7.11
N PRO A 274 20.71 17.21 -7.75
CA PRO A 274 19.89 17.30 -8.95
C PRO A 274 20.36 16.30 -10.02
N ALA A 275 19.44 15.67 -10.73
CA ALA A 275 19.65 14.64 -11.74
C ALA A 275 20.00 13.23 -11.23
N PHE A 276 20.21 13.05 -9.93
CA PHE A 276 20.31 11.73 -9.32
C PHE A 276 19.33 11.64 -8.17
N PRO A 277 18.14 11.07 -8.39
CA PRO A 277 17.18 10.83 -7.32
C PRO A 277 17.79 10.00 -6.21
N THR A 278 17.49 10.35 -5.00
CA THR A 278 18.06 9.85 -3.78
C THR A 278 18.01 8.45 -3.58
N PRO A 279 18.98 8.08 -2.81
CA PRO A 279 20.01 7.18 -3.26
C PRO A 279 19.35 6.10 -4.06
N VAL A 280 19.63 6.10 -5.32
CA VAL A 280 19.00 5.19 -6.24
C VAL A 280 19.67 3.84 -6.11
N GLY A 281 19.04 2.97 -5.33
CA GLY A 281 19.14 1.57 -5.67
C GLY A 281 18.10 1.31 -6.75
N SER A 282 18.35 1.67 -7.97
CA SER A 282 17.48 1.25 -9.06
C SER A 282 17.71 -0.24 -9.28
N PHE A 283 16.93 -1.04 -8.60
CA PHE A 283 16.85 -2.45 -8.89
C PHE A 283 15.95 -2.61 -10.11
N ASN A 284 16.54 -2.66 -11.29
CA ASN A 284 15.81 -3.01 -12.47
C ASN A 284 15.30 -4.44 -12.37
N ILE A 285 14.09 -4.67 -12.81
CA ILE A 285 13.59 -6.01 -13.05
C ILE A 285 13.96 -6.37 -14.48
N THR A 286 14.62 -7.50 -14.66
CA THR A 286 14.60 -8.17 -15.96
C THR A 286 13.30 -8.94 -16.02
N GLU A 287 12.47 -8.59 -16.93
CA GLU A 287 11.40 -9.47 -17.36
C GLU A 287 12.01 -10.80 -17.80
N LEU A 288 11.37 -11.90 -17.48
CA LEU A 288 11.88 -13.26 -17.70
C LEU A 288 12.40 -13.48 -19.14
N GLY A 289 13.66 -13.17 -19.36
CA GLY A 289 14.33 -13.38 -20.64
C GLY A 289 14.09 -12.31 -21.70
N ASP A 290 13.28 -11.29 -21.42
CA ASP A 290 12.97 -10.20 -22.34
C ASP A 290 13.59 -8.87 -21.86
N ALA A 291 13.76 -7.93 -22.78
CA ALA A 291 14.06 -6.54 -22.44
C ALA A 291 12.81 -5.88 -21.82
N HIS A 292 13.01 -4.81 -21.05
CA HIS A 292 11.91 -4.00 -20.55
C HIS A 292 10.96 -3.60 -21.68
N ASP A 293 9.67 -3.83 -21.51
CA ASP A 293 8.70 -3.35 -22.47
C ASP A 293 8.44 -1.85 -22.33
N LYS A 294 8.73 -1.25 -21.17
CA LYS A 294 8.63 0.18 -20.96
C LYS A 294 9.52 0.66 -19.82
N GLN A 295 10.47 1.51 -20.11
CA GLN A 295 11.37 2.08 -19.09
C GLN A 295 10.59 2.71 -17.93
N SER A 296 11.00 2.44 -16.70
CA SER A 296 10.41 2.90 -15.45
C SER A 296 8.98 2.42 -15.14
N LYS A 297 8.40 1.56 -15.96
CA LYS A 297 7.06 1.01 -15.71
C LYS A 297 7.06 -0.45 -15.25
N ASP A 298 8.06 -1.23 -15.63
CA ASP A 298 8.19 -2.64 -15.23
C ASP A 298 8.46 -2.78 -13.73
N ASN A 299 9.01 -1.75 -13.12
CA ASN A 299 9.35 -1.67 -11.70
C ASN A 299 8.34 -0.83 -10.89
N ASN A 300 7.10 -0.76 -11.32
CA ASN A 300 6.01 -0.07 -10.65
C ASN A 300 5.58 -0.83 -9.37
N TYR A 301 6.44 -0.80 -8.33
CA TYR A 301 6.19 -1.50 -7.08
C TYR A 301 5.11 -0.84 -6.23
N ARG A 302 4.33 -1.68 -5.51
CA ARG A 302 3.20 -1.27 -4.67
C ARG A 302 3.51 -1.38 -3.18
N GLY A 303 3.80 -2.59 -2.74
CA GLY A 303 4.06 -2.90 -1.34
C GLY A 303 5.53 -3.20 -1.08
N ILE A 304 5.91 -3.07 0.18
CA ILE A 304 7.25 -3.35 0.67
C ILE A 304 7.16 -4.03 2.04
N THR A 305 8.03 -4.99 2.31
CA THR A 305 8.22 -5.54 3.66
C THR A 305 9.64 -6.05 3.84
N VAL A 306 10.05 -6.16 5.10
CA VAL A 306 11.32 -6.79 5.49
C VAL A 306 11.00 -8.02 6.31
N PHE A 307 11.60 -9.15 5.93
CA PHE A 307 11.52 -10.38 6.70
C PHE A 307 12.83 -11.16 6.60
N ASP A 308 13.34 -11.65 7.72
CA ASP A 308 14.58 -12.44 7.82
C ASP A 308 15.77 -11.86 7.04
N ASN A 309 16.05 -10.56 7.25
CA ASN A 309 17.11 -9.81 6.56
C ASN A 309 16.97 -9.73 5.03
N VAL A 310 15.79 -9.93 4.49
CA VAL A 310 15.49 -9.79 3.08
C VAL A 310 14.41 -8.74 2.87
N LEU A 311 14.59 -7.94 1.83
CA LEU A 311 13.65 -6.91 1.40
C LEU A 311 12.78 -7.47 0.27
N TYR A 312 11.46 -7.38 0.44
CA TYR A 312 10.48 -7.88 -0.52
C TYR A 312 9.61 -6.75 -1.05
N TYR A 313 9.20 -6.87 -2.31
CA TYR A 313 8.32 -5.94 -3.00
C TYR A 313 7.19 -6.69 -3.70
N THR A 314 6.07 -6.00 -3.88
CA THR A 314 4.99 -6.44 -4.78
C THR A 314 4.90 -5.52 -5.98
N LYS A 315 4.52 -6.06 -7.11
CA LYS A 315 4.07 -5.32 -8.28
C LYS A 315 2.74 -5.91 -8.72
N GLY A 316 1.71 -5.08 -8.78
CA GLY A 316 0.34 -5.53 -9.03
C GLY A 316 -0.45 -4.65 -9.99
N SER A 317 0.19 -3.72 -10.67
CA SER A 317 -0.56 -2.86 -11.59
C SER A 317 0.23 -2.49 -12.83
N GLY A 318 -0.50 -2.01 -13.81
CA GLY A 318 0.01 -1.65 -15.12
C GLY A 318 0.19 -2.86 -16.03
N GLY A 319 0.03 -2.65 -17.33
CA GLY A 319 0.19 -3.66 -18.37
C GLY A 319 1.65 -3.91 -18.75
N ASN A 320 2.62 -3.64 -17.87
CA ASN A 320 4.05 -3.80 -18.14
C ASN A 320 4.67 -4.69 -17.06
N GLY A 321 5.65 -5.50 -17.43
CA GLY A 321 6.38 -6.38 -16.54
C GLY A 321 5.54 -7.51 -15.94
N VAL A 322 6.01 -8.08 -14.85
CA VAL A 322 5.39 -9.22 -14.18
C VAL A 322 4.71 -8.79 -12.87
N ASN A 323 3.42 -8.98 -12.76
CA ASN A 323 2.65 -8.76 -11.53
C ASN A 323 2.87 -9.92 -10.57
N THR A 324 3.69 -9.70 -9.52
CA THR A 324 4.16 -10.78 -8.65
C THR A 324 4.81 -10.25 -7.37
N VAL A 325 5.42 -11.15 -6.60
CA VAL A 325 6.26 -10.83 -5.45
C VAL A 325 7.73 -10.95 -5.82
N TYR A 326 8.49 -9.92 -5.48
CA TYR A 326 9.93 -9.83 -5.69
C TYR A 326 10.69 -9.80 -4.37
N PHE A 327 11.97 -10.17 -4.41
CA PHE A 327 12.90 -9.94 -3.31
C PHE A 327 14.24 -9.41 -3.83
N VAL A 328 14.99 -8.74 -2.95
CA VAL A 328 16.33 -8.23 -3.28
C VAL A 328 17.39 -9.26 -2.97
N ASP A 329 18.13 -9.71 -3.98
CA ASP A 329 19.29 -10.58 -3.79
C ASP A 329 20.57 -9.75 -3.56
N THR A 330 20.98 -9.67 -2.31
CA THR A 330 22.25 -9.00 -1.93
C THR A 330 23.47 -9.91 -2.03
N THR A 331 23.29 -11.16 -2.44
CA THR A 331 24.37 -12.15 -2.56
C THR A 331 24.85 -12.33 -3.99
N GLY A 332 24.06 -11.91 -4.99
CA GLY A 332 24.30 -12.13 -6.42
C GLY A 332 24.23 -13.59 -6.86
N LYS A 333 23.59 -14.46 -6.04
CA LYS A 333 23.56 -15.92 -6.28
C LYS A 333 22.15 -16.52 -6.23
N ALA A 334 21.18 -15.75 -5.76
CA ALA A 334 19.84 -16.28 -5.48
C ALA A 334 19.00 -16.46 -6.75
N CYS A 335 19.23 -15.68 -7.80
CA CYS A 335 18.36 -15.72 -8.99
C CYS A 335 19.11 -15.56 -10.31
N PRO A 336 19.89 -16.55 -10.72
CA PRO A 336 20.66 -16.46 -11.96
C PRO A 336 19.79 -16.34 -13.23
N THR A 337 18.50 -16.60 -13.13
CA THR A 337 17.52 -16.54 -14.23
C THR A 337 16.35 -15.58 -13.93
N GLY A 338 16.51 -14.65 -13.00
CA GLY A 338 15.45 -13.73 -12.60
C GLY A 338 14.44 -14.31 -11.59
N VAL A 339 14.46 -15.61 -11.35
CA VAL A 339 13.57 -16.32 -10.39
C VAL A 339 14.40 -17.12 -9.40
N GLY A 340 14.10 -17.02 -8.12
CA GLY A 340 14.86 -17.72 -7.10
C GLY A 340 14.29 -17.65 -5.69
N LEU A 341 15.11 -18.06 -4.74
CA LEU A 341 14.84 -17.93 -3.30
C LEU A 341 15.97 -17.15 -2.64
N PRO A 342 15.69 -16.39 -1.57
CA PRO A 342 16.74 -15.75 -0.79
C PRO A 342 17.84 -16.74 -0.39
N ALA A 343 19.08 -16.36 -0.64
CA ALA A 343 20.23 -17.20 -0.31
C ALA A 343 20.50 -17.17 1.21
N PRO A 344 21.02 -18.27 1.79
CA PRO A 344 21.50 -18.27 3.17
C PRO A 344 22.55 -17.16 3.38
N GLY A 345 22.38 -16.38 4.45
CA GLY A 345 23.25 -15.26 4.77
C GLY A 345 22.96 -13.97 3.98
N ALA A 346 21.80 -13.88 3.32
CA ALA A 346 21.30 -12.62 2.78
C ALA A 346 21.27 -11.54 3.88
N LYS A 347 21.53 -10.32 3.48
CA LYS A 347 21.52 -9.14 4.36
C LYS A 347 20.68 -8.05 3.71
N LEU A 348 20.10 -7.21 4.54
CA LEU A 348 19.46 -6.00 4.04
C LEU A 348 20.50 -5.12 3.30
N PRO A 349 20.12 -4.47 2.20
CA PRO A 349 20.99 -3.53 1.51
C PRO A 349 21.48 -2.44 2.49
N SER A 350 22.78 -2.21 2.55
CA SER A 350 23.42 -1.27 3.50
C SER A 350 23.91 0.03 2.88
N ALA A 351 23.86 0.12 1.55
CA ALA A 351 24.27 1.29 0.81
C ALA A 351 23.37 1.50 -0.40
N ALA A 352 23.24 2.74 -0.81
CA ALA A 352 22.66 3.11 -2.08
C ALA A 352 23.50 2.52 -3.22
N ILE A 353 22.82 2.08 -4.27
CA ILE A 353 23.44 1.79 -5.56
C ILE A 353 23.18 3.04 -6.40
N GLU A 354 24.22 3.85 -6.61
CA GLU A 354 24.11 5.00 -7.49
C GLU A 354 24.09 4.51 -8.95
N PRO A 355 23.01 4.75 -9.70
CA PRO A 355 23.00 4.42 -11.10
C PRO A 355 23.87 5.41 -11.85
N VAL A 356 24.65 4.91 -12.78
CA VAL A 356 25.27 5.76 -13.78
C VAL A 356 24.16 6.16 -14.78
N ALA A 357 23.84 7.45 -14.87
CA ALA A 357 22.78 7.95 -15.75
C ALA A 357 22.92 7.44 -17.20
N GLU A 358 24.15 7.31 -17.69
CA GLU A 358 24.44 6.77 -19.02
C GLU A 358 24.07 5.28 -19.13
N ALA A 359 24.31 4.49 -18.11
CA ALA A 359 23.96 3.07 -18.10
C ALA A 359 22.44 2.87 -17.99
N LEU A 360 21.77 3.69 -17.18
CA LEU A 360 20.30 3.70 -17.13
C LEU A 360 19.68 4.09 -18.47
N ALA A 361 20.24 5.11 -19.12
CA ALA A 361 19.75 5.57 -20.42
C ALA A 361 19.91 4.51 -21.53
N LYS A 362 20.85 3.60 -21.38
CA LYS A 362 21.10 2.51 -22.32
C LYS A 362 20.47 1.19 -21.89
N GLU A 363 19.75 1.19 -20.76
CA GLU A 363 19.21 -0.05 -20.16
C GLU A 363 20.31 -1.11 -19.89
N GLU A 364 21.54 -0.65 -19.67
CA GLU A 364 22.70 -1.53 -19.44
C GLU A 364 22.85 -1.96 -17.97
N LEU A 365 22.10 -1.33 -17.06
CA LEU A 365 22.04 -1.79 -15.67
C LEU A 365 21.24 -3.08 -15.62
N LYS A 366 21.97 -4.16 -15.56
CA LYS A 366 21.35 -5.46 -15.33
C LYS A 366 20.82 -5.51 -13.90
N PRO A 367 19.63 -6.06 -13.73
CA PRO A 367 19.01 -6.23 -12.44
C PRO A 367 19.60 -7.43 -11.71
N ASP A 368 20.79 -7.31 -11.25
CA ASP A 368 21.48 -8.44 -10.63
C ASP A 368 20.93 -8.79 -9.25
N ASN A 369 19.96 -8.01 -8.75
CA ASN A 369 19.53 -8.09 -7.36
C ASN A 369 18.02 -8.06 -7.16
N MET A 370 17.20 -7.91 -8.19
CA MET A 370 15.75 -8.02 -8.04
C MET A 370 15.25 -9.34 -8.65
N CYS A 371 14.67 -10.19 -7.81
CA CYS A 371 14.31 -11.55 -8.17
C CYS A 371 12.83 -11.79 -7.96
N ILE A 372 12.17 -12.48 -8.88
CA ILE A 372 10.85 -13.04 -8.61
C ILE A 372 11.00 -14.16 -7.58
N LEU A 373 10.17 -14.12 -6.54
CA LEU A 373 10.15 -15.15 -5.51
C LEU A 373 9.62 -16.46 -6.11
N LYS A 374 10.44 -17.51 -6.05
CA LYS A 374 10.15 -18.79 -6.73
C LYS A 374 8.86 -19.43 -6.26
N GLY A 375 7.98 -19.73 -7.21
CA GLY A 375 6.64 -20.26 -7.00
C GLY A 375 5.55 -19.22 -7.21
N PHE A 376 5.89 -17.93 -7.19
CA PHE A 376 4.96 -16.86 -7.55
C PHE A 376 4.80 -16.70 -9.07
N PRO A 377 3.75 -16.00 -9.54
CA PRO A 377 3.51 -15.81 -10.96
C PRO A 377 4.71 -15.20 -11.71
N THR A 378 4.93 -15.66 -12.93
CA THR A 378 6.01 -15.22 -13.81
C THR A 378 5.49 -14.77 -15.17
N GLU A 379 4.18 -14.68 -15.35
CA GLU A 379 3.55 -14.28 -16.60
C GLU A 379 3.66 -12.77 -16.79
N LEU A 380 4.19 -12.37 -17.95
CA LEU A 380 4.25 -10.97 -18.36
C LEU A 380 2.84 -10.43 -18.62
N LYS A 381 2.59 -9.21 -18.16
CA LYS A 381 1.33 -8.48 -18.43
C LYS A 381 0.09 -9.24 -17.97
N SER A 382 0.20 -9.97 -16.87
CA SER A 382 -0.95 -10.68 -16.30
C SER A 382 -2.09 -9.72 -16.00
N THR A 383 -3.29 -10.11 -16.37
CA THR A 383 -4.55 -9.41 -16.07
C THR A 383 -5.36 -10.10 -14.97
N THR A 384 -4.77 -11.08 -14.31
CA THR A 384 -5.45 -11.92 -13.30
C THR A 384 -4.75 -11.93 -11.95
N SER A 385 -3.68 -11.17 -11.75
CA SER A 385 -2.94 -11.09 -10.49
C SER A 385 -2.49 -9.67 -10.27
N PHE A 386 -2.92 -9.09 -9.16
CA PHE A 386 -2.68 -7.69 -8.80
C PHE A 386 -2.19 -7.57 -7.36
N PRO A 387 -1.04 -8.20 -7.00
CA PRO A 387 -0.53 -8.16 -5.63
C PRO A 387 -0.16 -6.74 -5.22
N PHE A 388 -0.71 -6.30 -4.09
CA PHE A 388 -0.51 -4.95 -3.56
C PHE A 388 0.32 -4.96 -2.28
N GLY A 389 -0.18 -5.50 -1.18
CA GLY A 389 0.51 -5.63 0.08
C GLY A 389 0.97 -7.05 0.36
N LEU A 390 1.98 -7.22 1.22
CA LEU A 390 2.42 -8.53 1.65
C LEU A 390 2.86 -8.53 3.11
N TRP A 391 2.65 -9.65 3.79
CA TRP A 391 3.05 -9.84 5.17
C TRP A 391 3.43 -11.28 5.46
N PHE A 392 4.58 -11.48 6.11
CA PHE A 392 5.05 -12.78 6.56
C PHE A 392 4.48 -13.11 7.95
N ALA A 393 3.72 -14.18 8.06
CA ALA A 393 3.30 -14.70 9.34
C ALA A 393 4.42 -15.47 10.04
N ASN A 394 5.25 -16.15 9.26
CA ASN A 394 6.48 -16.85 9.69
C ASN A 394 7.32 -17.15 8.43
N ALA A 395 8.42 -17.90 8.60
CA ALA A 395 9.32 -18.26 7.49
C ALA A 395 8.67 -19.12 6.39
N ASP A 396 7.57 -19.79 6.71
CA ASP A 396 6.90 -20.73 5.81
C ASP A 396 5.53 -20.24 5.32
N THR A 397 5.07 -19.06 5.75
CA THR A 397 3.73 -18.55 5.40
C THR A 397 3.76 -17.06 5.10
N ILE A 398 3.34 -16.71 3.88
CA ILE A 398 3.14 -15.33 3.40
C ILE A 398 1.66 -15.13 3.11
N TYR A 399 1.14 -13.96 3.48
CA TYR A 399 -0.13 -13.45 3.00
C TYR A 399 0.11 -12.30 2.03
N VAL A 400 -0.58 -12.34 0.89
CA VAL A 400 -0.51 -11.32 -0.15
C VAL A 400 -1.91 -10.77 -0.37
N ALA A 401 -2.07 -9.46 -0.28
CA ALA A 401 -3.28 -8.77 -0.66
C ALA A 401 -3.29 -8.57 -2.18
N ASP A 402 -4.36 -8.99 -2.83
CA ASP A 402 -4.60 -8.74 -4.25
C ASP A 402 -5.73 -7.73 -4.38
N GLU A 403 -5.48 -6.63 -5.11
CA GLU A 403 -6.40 -5.49 -5.18
C GLU A 403 -7.57 -5.68 -6.16
N GLY A 404 -7.57 -6.76 -6.95
CA GLY A 404 -8.54 -6.98 -8.01
C GLY A 404 -8.16 -6.27 -9.31
N ASN A 405 -8.98 -6.49 -10.35
CA ASN A 405 -8.70 -5.99 -11.70
C ASN A 405 -9.20 -4.56 -11.97
N GLY A 406 -10.06 -4.04 -11.11
CA GLY A 406 -10.60 -2.69 -11.21
C GLY A 406 -11.66 -2.49 -12.30
N GLU A 407 -12.22 -3.54 -12.85
CA GLU A 407 -13.19 -3.45 -13.94
C GLU A 407 -14.59 -3.08 -13.43
N ASN A 408 -15.17 -2.02 -14.01
CA ASN A 408 -16.44 -1.45 -13.61
C ASN A 408 -17.67 -2.05 -14.34
N THR A 409 -17.62 -3.28 -14.79
CA THR A 409 -18.75 -3.93 -15.46
C THR A 409 -19.87 -4.23 -14.46
N TYR A 410 -20.98 -3.53 -14.56
CA TYR A 410 -22.10 -3.63 -13.62
C TYR A 410 -23.32 -4.31 -14.26
N SER A 411 -23.96 -5.20 -13.49
CA SER A 411 -25.21 -5.88 -13.87
C SER A 411 -26.38 -5.40 -13.04
N THR A 412 -27.35 -4.73 -13.66
CA THR A 412 -28.60 -4.32 -13.00
C THR A 412 -29.49 -5.51 -12.62
N SER A 413 -29.30 -6.69 -13.24
CA SER A 413 -30.08 -7.87 -12.93
C SER A 413 -29.64 -8.58 -11.65
N THR A 414 -28.34 -8.54 -11.33
CA THR A 414 -27.77 -9.08 -10.09
C THR A 414 -27.48 -8.02 -9.06
N ASN A 415 -27.46 -6.74 -9.46
CA ASN A 415 -27.05 -5.60 -8.64
C ASN A 415 -25.62 -5.75 -8.12
N GLU A 416 -24.69 -6.15 -9.03
CA GLU A 416 -23.29 -6.42 -8.71
C GLU A 416 -22.36 -5.93 -9.83
N TYR A 417 -21.14 -5.53 -9.47
CA TYR A 417 -20.01 -5.43 -10.39
C TYR A 417 -19.49 -6.83 -10.68
N THR A 418 -19.77 -7.31 -11.87
CA THR A 418 -19.69 -8.74 -12.22
C THR A 418 -18.26 -9.25 -12.29
N GLU A 419 -17.31 -8.43 -12.74
CA GLU A 419 -15.90 -8.82 -12.81
C GLU A 419 -15.30 -8.95 -11.41
N ALA A 420 -15.55 -7.98 -10.54
CA ALA A 420 -15.12 -8.06 -9.14
C ALA A 420 -15.77 -9.24 -8.40
N ALA A 421 -17.07 -9.48 -8.61
CA ALA A 421 -17.79 -10.60 -8.00
C ALA A 421 -17.31 -11.98 -8.48
N ALA A 422 -16.78 -12.07 -9.69
CA ALA A 422 -16.29 -13.31 -10.29
C ALA A 422 -14.79 -13.54 -10.09
N ASP A 423 -14.04 -12.54 -9.62
CA ASP A 423 -12.60 -12.66 -9.44
C ASP A 423 -12.26 -13.60 -8.28
N THR A 424 -11.58 -14.70 -8.61
CA THR A 424 -11.16 -15.72 -7.63
C THR A 424 -9.76 -15.49 -7.07
N ASN A 425 -9.02 -14.53 -7.59
CA ASN A 425 -7.66 -14.19 -7.18
C ASN A 425 -7.62 -13.00 -6.23
N SER A 426 -8.53 -12.03 -6.40
CA SER A 426 -8.61 -10.85 -5.54
C SER A 426 -8.95 -11.21 -4.09
N GLY A 427 -8.46 -10.41 -3.15
CA GLY A 427 -8.62 -10.64 -1.72
C GLY A 427 -7.31 -11.04 -1.04
N LEU A 428 -7.35 -11.93 -0.04
CA LEU A 428 -6.17 -12.32 0.72
C LEU A 428 -5.67 -13.70 0.32
N GLN A 429 -4.58 -13.75 -0.40
CA GLN A 429 -3.94 -14.98 -0.85
C GLN A 429 -3.02 -15.51 0.26
N LYS A 430 -3.14 -16.80 0.58
CA LYS A 430 -2.21 -17.52 1.46
C LYS A 430 -1.24 -18.34 0.63
N TRP A 431 0.04 -18.10 0.87
CA TRP A 431 1.15 -18.81 0.24
C TRP A 431 1.97 -19.55 1.30
N VAL A 432 2.30 -20.80 1.04
CA VAL A 432 3.07 -21.64 1.96
C VAL A 432 4.29 -22.20 1.25
N PHE A 433 5.44 -22.13 1.92
CA PHE A 433 6.67 -22.70 1.38
C PHE A 433 6.63 -24.22 1.38
N ASN A 434 6.93 -24.80 0.23
CA ASN A 434 7.05 -26.26 0.07
C ASN A 434 8.54 -26.65 0.05
N PRO A 435 9.11 -27.15 1.15
CA PRO A 435 10.54 -27.46 1.23
C PRO A 435 10.94 -28.62 0.31
N ALA A 436 10.03 -29.53 -0.04
CA ALA A 436 10.33 -30.65 -0.93
C ALA A 436 10.49 -30.20 -2.40
N ALA A 437 9.74 -29.17 -2.81
CA ALA A 437 9.85 -28.56 -4.13
C ALA A 437 10.84 -27.37 -4.16
N GLY A 438 11.16 -26.82 -2.99
CA GLY A 438 11.98 -25.61 -2.88
C GLY A 438 11.32 -24.40 -3.55
N GLU A 439 10.02 -24.19 -3.29
CA GLU A 439 9.24 -23.09 -3.86
C GLU A 439 8.03 -22.74 -3.01
N TRP A 440 7.52 -21.52 -3.17
CA TRP A 440 6.25 -21.09 -2.59
C TRP A 440 5.08 -21.65 -3.39
N LYS A 441 4.00 -21.97 -2.70
CA LYS A 441 2.78 -22.48 -3.30
C LYS A 441 1.58 -21.71 -2.79
N HIS A 442 0.76 -21.20 -3.72
CA HIS A 442 -0.57 -20.69 -3.39
C HIS A 442 -1.44 -21.81 -2.84
N VAL A 443 -2.05 -21.59 -1.69
CA VAL A 443 -2.89 -22.57 -0.99
C VAL A 443 -4.36 -22.29 -1.20
N TYR A 444 -4.77 -21.05 -0.95
CA TYR A 444 -6.13 -20.54 -1.18
C TYR A 444 -6.18 -19.01 -1.09
N THR A 445 -7.28 -18.45 -1.59
CA THR A 445 -7.63 -17.04 -1.43
C THR A 445 -8.83 -16.91 -0.48
N LEU A 446 -8.70 -16.04 0.54
CA LEU A 446 -9.77 -15.72 1.48
C LEU A 446 -10.56 -14.52 0.96
N GLN A 447 -11.86 -14.72 0.73
CA GLN A 447 -12.77 -13.71 0.18
C GLN A 447 -14.07 -13.59 0.97
N ALA A 448 -14.45 -14.65 1.72
CA ALA A 448 -15.71 -14.66 2.46
C ALA A 448 -15.83 -13.45 3.39
N GLY A 449 -16.91 -12.69 3.26
CA GLY A 449 -17.16 -11.47 4.04
C GLY A 449 -16.61 -10.17 3.42
N LEU A 450 -15.84 -10.23 2.33
CA LEU A 450 -15.50 -9.03 1.54
C LEU A 450 -16.69 -8.54 0.72
N ASP A 451 -17.60 -9.46 0.36
CA ASP A 451 -18.76 -9.20 -0.48
C ASP A 451 -18.36 -8.50 -1.79
N LEU A 452 -17.37 -9.12 -2.49
CA LEU A 452 -16.80 -8.62 -3.73
C LEU A 452 -17.86 -8.28 -4.76
N GLY A 453 -17.73 -7.13 -5.42
CA GLY A 453 -18.64 -6.64 -6.43
C GLY A 453 -20.00 -6.15 -5.93
N LYS A 454 -20.33 -6.29 -4.63
CA LYS A 454 -21.62 -5.85 -4.07
C LYS A 454 -21.57 -4.42 -3.58
N PRO A 455 -22.34 -3.51 -4.19
CA PRO A 455 -22.43 -2.13 -3.74
C PRO A 455 -22.86 -2.02 -2.27
N TYR A 456 -22.22 -1.11 -1.53
CA TYR A 456 -22.56 -0.80 -0.15
C TYR A 456 -22.84 0.68 0.06
N THR A 457 -23.67 0.99 1.04
CA THR A 457 -24.06 2.37 1.36
C THR A 457 -22.99 3.04 2.23
N VAL A 458 -22.61 4.25 1.84
CA VAL A 458 -21.78 5.15 2.62
C VAL A 458 -22.62 6.38 3.00
N PRO A 459 -22.74 6.72 4.29
CA PRO A 459 -23.50 7.89 4.73
C PRO A 459 -22.97 9.18 4.09
N GLY A 460 -23.88 10.00 3.54
CA GLY A 460 -23.52 11.26 2.88
C GLY A 460 -22.98 11.10 1.45
N TYR A 461 -22.67 9.90 1.00
CA TYR A 461 -22.24 9.64 -0.37
C TYR A 461 -23.44 9.76 -1.33
N PRO A 462 -23.22 10.18 -2.59
CA PRO A 462 -24.30 10.25 -3.57
C PRO A 462 -25.07 8.93 -3.69
N SER A 463 -26.37 9.01 -3.94
CA SER A 463 -27.23 7.85 -4.13
C SER A 463 -27.77 7.78 -5.55
N GLY A 464 -28.16 6.58 -5.99
CA GLY A 464 -28.59 6.32 -7.36
C GLY A 464 -27.40 6.12 -8.29
N ASP A 465 -27.62 6.39 -9.57
CA ASP A 465 -26.60 6.22 -10.60
C ASP A 465 -25.89 7.54 -10.91
N ASN A 466 -24.59 7.46 -11.18
CA ASN A 466 -23.81 8.54 -11.72
C ASN A 466 -24.29 8.87 -13.15
N PRO A 467 -24.79 10.08 -13.44
CA PRO A 467 -25.32 10.40 -14.75
C PRO A 467 -24.26 10.41 -15.87
N ALA A 468 -22.97 10.48 -15.51
CA ALA A 468 -21.89 10.45 -16.50
C ALA A 468 -21.57 9.03 -17.00
N THR A 469 -21.70 8.03 -16.12
CA THR A 469 -21.34 6.64 -16.41
C THR A 469 -22.54 5.69 -16.48
N ASN A 470 -23.71 6.12 -15.96
CA ASN A 470 -24.90 5.29 -15.74
C ASN A 470 -24.62 4.07 -14.83
N LEU A 471 -23.67 4.19 -13.90
CA LEU A 471 -23.33 3.18 -12.91
C LEU A 471 -23.68 3.68 -11.51
N PRO A 472 -23.94 2.78 -10.54
CA PRO A 472 -24.25 3.19 -9.18
C PRO A 472 -23.13 4.02 -8.57
N TRP A 473 -23.49 5.08 -7.84
CA TRP A 473 -22.54 5.82 -7.00
C TRP A 473 -21.94 4.96 -5.89
N SER A 474 -22.76 4.04 -5.34
CA SER A 474 -22.33 3.19 -4.23
C SER A 474 -21.13 2.34 -4.60
N PRO A 475 -20.01 2.45 -3.88
CA PRO A 475 -18.83 1.65 -4.14
C PRO A 475 -19.05 0.18 -3.77
N ALA A 476 -18.29 -0.71 -4.40
CA ALA A 476 -18.22 -2.12 -4.06
C ALA A 476 -16.76 -2.51 -3.79
N THR A 477 -16.54 -3.51 -2.96
CA THR A 477 -15.19 -4.05 -2.72
C THR A 477 -14.73 -4.83 -3.95
N ASP A 478 -13.51 -4.56 -4.41
CA ASP A 478 -12.85 -5.28 -5.51
C ASP A 478 -11.81 -6.29 -4.99
N GLY A 479 -11.04 -5.90 -3.98
CA GLY A 479 -10.01 -6.75 -3.37
C GLY A 479 -9.40 -6.09 -2.13
N LEU A 480 -8.11 -6.33 -1.90
CA LEU A 480 -7.37 -5.81 -0.75
C LEU A 480 -6.07 -5.14 -1.18
N ARG A 481 -5.67 -4.10 -0.44
CA ARG A 481 -4.44 -3.34 -0.67
C ARG A 481 -3.41 -3.54 0.43
N ASN A 482 -3.13 -2.53 1.24
CA ASN A 482 -2.14 -2.62 2.32
C ASN A 482 -2.66 -3.51 3.46
N LEU A 483 -1.78 -4.29 4.06
CA LEU A 483 -2.12 -5.17 5.17
C LEU A 483 -1.03 -5.24 6.23
N THR A 484 -1.42 -5.64 7.40
CA THR A 484 -0.53 -6.03 8.51
C THR A 484 -1.13 -7.21 9.26
N GLY A 485 -0.33 -7.86 10.09
CA GLY A 485 -0.83 -8.99 10.86
C GLY A 485 0.00 -9.29 12.10
N ARG A 486 -0.51 -10.20 12.91
CA ARG A 486 0.22 -10.78 14.03
C ARG A 486 -0.14 -12.25 14.19
N VAL A 487 0.79 -13.00 14.74
CA VAL A 487 0.61 -14.42 15.02
C VAL A 487 0.50 -14.63 16.53
N TYR A 488 -0.47 -15.43 16.94
CA TYR A 488 -0.58 -15.94 18.30
C TYR A 488 -0.78 -17.46 18.27
N GLY A 489 0.22 -18.19 18.71
CA GLY A 489 0.24 -19.66 18.56
C GLY A 489 0.22 -20.08 17.08
N ASN A 490 -0.82 -20.78 16.66
CA ASN A 490 -1.01 -21.23 15.27
C ASN A 490 -2.05 -20.39 14.51
N ILE A 491 -2.37 -19.21 15.01
CA ILE A 491 -3.40 -18.33 14.47
C ILE A 491 -2.77 -17.02 14.00
N ALA A 492 -2.98 -16.69 12.74
CA ALA A 492 -2.74 -15.36 12.21
C ALA A 492 -4.02 -14.51 12.33
N THR A 493 -3.87 -13.28 12.80
CA THR A 493 -4.89 -12.24 12.68
C THR A 493 -4.37 -11.20 11.73
N ILE A 494 -5.08 -10.98 10.63
CA ILE A 494 -4.67 -10.10 9.55
C ILE A 494 -5.66 -8.94 9.46
N TYR A 495 -5.16 -7.74 9.26
CA TYR A 495 -5.88 -6.49 9.03
C TYR A 495 -5.51 -5.95 7.66
N ALA A 496 -6.49 -5.50 6.89
CA ALA A 496 -6.25 -4.97 5.55
C ALA A 496 -7.23 -3.85 5.22
N VAL A 497 -6.81 -2.95 4.33
CA VAL A 497 -7.71 -1.99 3.67
C VAL A 497 -8.17 -2.57 2.34
N THR A 498 -9.42 -2.29 1.96
CA THR A 498 -9.99 -2.81 0.71
C THR A 498 -9.65 -1.90 -0.47
N SER A 499 -9.73 -2.45 -1.68
CA SER A 499 -9.91 -1.71 -2.92
C SER A 499 -11.37 -1.63 -3.30
N THR A 500 -11.71 -0.75 -4.23
CA THR A 500 -13.09 -0.49 -4.65
C THR A 500 -13.24 -0.43 -6.16
N VAL A 501 -14.44 -0.69 -6.61
CA VAL A 501 -14.98 -0.34 -7.93
C VAL A 501 -16.29 0.42 -7.73
N SER A 502 -16.58 1.38 -8.61
CA SER A 502 -17.78 2.22 -8.51
C SER A 502 -18.19 2.84 -9.85
N GLY A 503 -19.22 3.66 -9.79
CA GLY A 503 -19.72 4.40 -10.94
C GLY A 503 -18.89 5.59 -11.38
N ASP A 504 -17.83 5.93 -10.68
CA ASP A 504 -16.98 7.06 -11.04
C ASP A 504 -15.79 6.67 -11.93
N GLY A 505 -15.36 5.42 -11.89
CA GLY A 505 -14.16 4.95 -12.58
C GLY A 505 -12.85 5.26 -11.86
N ASP A 506 -12.88 6.03 -10.78
CA ASP A 506 -11.70 6.37 -9.97
C ASP A 506 -11.65 5.55 -8.68
N GLN A 507 -11.07 4.38 -8.79
CA GLN A 507 -10.94 3.41 -7.69
C GLN A 507 -10.14 3.93 -6.48
N GLY A 508 -9.45 5.03 -6.62
CA GLY A 508 -8.66 5.66 -5.56
C GLY A 508 -9.43 6.63 -4.69
N ALA A 509 -10.59 7.12 -5.15
CA ALA A 509 -11.36 8.18 -4.48
C ALA A 509 -12.54 7.66 -3.65
N ASP A 510 -12.94 6.42 -3.85
CA ASP A 510 -14.10 5.85 -3.18
C ASP A 510 -13.87 5.56 -1.70
N PRO A 511 -14.86 5.85 -0.85
CA PRO A 511 -14.85 5.37 0.53
C PRO A 511 -14.76 3.85 0.61
N ASP A 512 -13.72 3.35 1.24
CA ASP A 512 -13.36 1.95 1.36
C ASP A 512 -13.49 1.43 2.81
N LYS A 513 -12.93 0.25 3.10
CA LYS A 513 -13.09 -0.40 4.40
C LYS A 513 -11.76 -0.86 4.98
N LEU A 514 -11.66 -0.80 6.32
CA LEU A 514 -10.72 -1.59 7.10
C LEU A 514 -11.41 -2.89 7.50
N VAL A 515 -10.78 -4.01 7.17
CA VAL A 515 -11.30 -5.36 7.46
C VAL A 515 -10.29 -6.18 8.27
N ALA A 516 -10.79 -7.19 8.98
CA ALA A 516 -9.96 -8.15 9.71
C ALA A 516 -10.41 -9.58 9.46
N ILE A 517 -9.46 -10.51 9.48
CA ILE A 517 -9.71 -11.95 9.38
C ILE A 517 -8.77 -12.72 10.30
N ILE A 518 -9.20 -13.90 10.70
CA ILE A 518 -8.40 -14.87 11.45
C ILE A 518 -8.20 -16.11 10.57
N ASP A 519 -6.94 -16.56 10.43
CA ASP A 519 -6.60 -17.75 9.65
C ASP A 519 -5.64 -18.68 10.42
N PRO A 520 -5.93 -19.98 10.53
CA PRO A 520 -4.99 -20.96 11.08
C PRO A 520 -3.83 -21.20 10.13
N LEU A 521 -2.60 -21.05 10.62
CA LEU A 521 -1.39 -21.19 9.78
C LEU A 521 -1.25 -22.56 9.13
N ASN A 522 -1.71 -23.61 9.79
CA ASN A 522 -1.65 -24.99 9.28
C ASN A 522 -2.86 -25.41 8.41
N ALA A 523 -3.81 -24.51 8.19
CA ALA A 523 -4.95 -24.79 7.30
C ALA A 523 -4.50 -24.88 5.84
N THR A 524 -5.00 -25.89 5.15
CA THR A 524 -4.79 -26.11 3.69
C THR A 524 -6.03 -25.81 2.86
N THR A 525 -7.13 -25.50 3.52
CA THR A 525 -8.39 -25.03 2.93
C THR A 525 -9.05 -24.07 3.90
N PRO A 526 -9.77 -23.04 3.42
CA PRO A 526 -10.49 -22.13 4.31
C PRO A 526 -11.53 -22.87 5.14
N ALA A 527 -11.63 -22.56 6.42
CA ALA A 527 -12.72 -23.06 7.24
C ALA A 527 -14.00 -22.24 7.01
N PRO A 528 -15.21 -22.82 7.16
CA PRO A 528 -16.47 -22.12 6.91
C PRO A 528 -16.71 -20.87 7.78
N TRP A 529 -15.99 -20.74 8.89
CA TRP A 529 -16.07 -19.60 9.80
C TRP A 529 -15.04 -18.49 9.47
N GLU A 530 -14.07 -18.75 8.61
CA GLU A 530 -13.09 -17.74 8.17
C GLU A 530 -13.78 -16.72 7.27
N ARG A 531 -14.12 -15.59 7.87
CA ARG A 531 -14.78 -14.49 7.18
C ARG A 531 -14.16 -13.17 7.60
N PHE A 532 -14.01 -12.27 6.67
CA PHE A 532 -13.67 -10.89 6.96
C PHE A 532 -14.77 -10.21 7.75
N LEU A 533 -14.35 -9.39 8.70
CA LEU A 533 -15.20 -8.52 9.49
C LEU A 533 -14.78 -7.08 9.18
N THR A 534 -15.74 -6.26 8.80
CA THR A 534 -15.51 -4.82 8.62
C THR A 534 -15.35 -4.17 9.99
N LEU A 535 -14.21 -3.53 10.23
CA LEU A 535 -13.89 -2.80 11.45
C LEU A 535 -14.23 -1.31 11.34
N LYS A 536 -14.03 -0.73 10.14
CA LYS A 536 -14.34 0.67 9.84
C LYS A 536 -14.68 0.78 8.35
N THR A 537 -15.63 1.64 8.03
CA THR A 537 -15.91 2.11 6.66
C THR A 537 -15.54 3.59 6.62
N ALA A 538 -14.87 4.02 5.57
CA ALA A 538 -14.59 5.43 5.32
C ALA A 538 -15.89 6.20 5.08
N GLY A 539 -15.93 7.47 5.48
CA GLY A 539 -17.04 8.38 5.23
C GLY A 539 -16.97 9.05 3.87
N PHE A 540 -17.95 9.89 3.58
CA PHE A 540 -17.92 10.77 2.42
C PHE A 540 -16.68 11.69 2.49
N GLY A 541 -15.94 11.79 1.40
CA GLY A 541 -14.69 12.55 1.36
C GLY A 541 -13.51 11.90 2.07
N GLU A 542 -13.61 10.61 2.43
CA GLU A 542 -12.55 9.89 3.11
C GLU A 542 -12.18 8.61 2.38
N VAL A 543 -10.88 8.28 2.37
CA VAL A 543 -10.37 7.00 1.88
C VAL A 543 -9.31 6.48 2.85
N LEU A 544 -9.41 5.20 3.24
CA LEU A 544 -8.38 4.51 4.02
C LEU A 544 -7.30 3.98 3.07
N ARG A 545 -6.03 4.18 3.42
CA ARG A 545 -4.92 3.85 2.50
C ARG A 545 -4.01 2.76 3.01
N GLY A 546 -3.72 2.76 4.29
CA GLY A 546 -2.79 1.82 4.89
C GLY A 546 -3.17 1.45 6.30
N VAL A 547 -2.67 0.30 6.75
CA VAL A 547 -2.82 -0.19 8.12
C VAL A 547 -1.51 -0.78 8.62
N SER A 548 -1.14 -0.44 9.85
CA SER A 548 0.00 -0.99 10.57
C SER A 548 -0.35 -1.13 12.05
N PHE A 549 0.48 -1.82 12.82
CA PHE A 549 0.48 -1.64 14.26
C PHE A 549 1.16 -0.33 14.63
N THR A 550 0.75 0.25 15.78
CA THR A 550 1.36 1.47 16.33
C THR A 550 2.83 1.25 16.69
N PRO A 551 3.67 2.30 16.65
CA PRO A 551 5.05 2.26 17.15
C PRO A 551 5.13 1.72 18.58
N GLY A 552 6.20 0.99 18.89
CA GLY A 552 6.40 0.32 20.19
C GLY A 552 5.69 -1.04 20.29
N THR A 553 4.90 -1.42 19.29
CA THR A 553 4.37 -2.79 19.20
C THR A 553 5.52 -3.72 18.84
N GLY A 554 5.82 -4.68 19.73
CA GLY A 554 6.84 -5.68 19.45
C GLY A 554 6.49 -6.45 18.18
N MET A 555 7.42 -6.49 17.23
CA MET A 555 7.30 -7.38 16.08
C MET A 555 7.29 -8.80 16.62
N SER A 556 6.16 -9.47 16.63
CA SER A 556 6.13 -10.90 16.81
C SER A 556 6.69 -11.54 15.52
N GLN A 557 8.01 -11.49 15.38
CA GLN A 557 8.68 -12.38 14.47
C GLN A 557 8.37 -13.79 14.96
N GLY A 558 7.70 -14.58 14.16
CA GLY A 558 7.39 -15.95 14.48
C GLY A 558 8.65 -16.67 14.95
N GLY A 559 8.76 -16.88 16.25
CA GLY A 559 9.61 -17.84 16.92
C GLY A 559 11.11 -17.80 16.64
N LEU A 560 11.83 -16.84 17.25
CA LEU A 560 13.18 -17.13 17.74
C LEU A 560 13.21 -16.96 19.26
N GLY A 561 12.46 -17.80 19.95
CA GLY A 561 12.61 -18.09 21.36
C GLY A 561 13.52 -19.30 21.51
N GLY A 562 14.78 -19.14 21.26
CA GLY A 562 15.85 -20.07 21.63
C GLY A 562 16.64 -19.49 22.78
N ASP A 563 16.06 -19.47 23.98
CA ASP A 563 16.85 -19.36 25.21
C ASP A 563 17.69 -20.62 25.33
N GLY A 564 18.91 -20.56 24.90
CA GLY A 564 19.96 -21.56 25.00
C GLY A 564 20.92 -21.19 26.08
N GLY A 565 20.48 -21.27 27.32
CA GLY A 565 21.40 -21.35 28.45
C GLY A 565 22.16 -22.67 28.39
N ARG A 566 23.47 -22.57 28.08
CA ARG A 566 24.62 -23.24 28.78
C ARG A 566 25.91 -22.89 28.06
#